data_04b5b6f904ae415a853694f5a2885609
#
_entry.id   04b5b6f904ae415a853694f5a2885609
#
_cell.length_a   1.000
_cell.length_b   1.000
_cell.length_c   1.000
_cell.angle_alpha   90.00
_cell.angle_beta   90.00
_cell.angle_gamma   90.00
#
_symmetry.space_group_name_H-M   'P 1'
#
loop_
_entity.id
_entity.type
_entity.pdbx_description
1 polymer ?
#
loop_
_entity_poly.entity_id
_entity_poly.type
_entity_poly.pdbx_seq_one_letter_code
_entity_poly.pdbx_strand_id
1 'polypeptide(L)'
;VCLTERQMPTQWYNIVADMPNKPLPPLHPATKQPVTKEQMSAIFAEELIDQEMSAERFIDIPEEVQEIYKIWRPTPLVRATGLEKALGTPAKIYFKNESVSPAGSHKPNTAVPQAYYNYKQGIKHLTTETGAGQWGASIAFAAKHFGIDLQVFICLLYTSDAADEL
;
A
#
# COMPACT_ATOMS: atom_id res chain seq x y z
N VAL A 1 -18.27 -13.29 -0.57
CA VAL A 1 -18.74 -12.31 -1.56
C VAL A 1 -17.54 -11.86 -2.37
N CYS A 2 -17.64 -11.89 -3.68
CA CYS A 2 -16.66 -11.33 -4.59
C CYS A 2 -17.38 -10.31 -5.49
N LEU A 3 -16.79 -9.14 -5.64
CA LEU A 3 -17.28 -8.14 -6.59
C LEU A 3 -16.93 -8.56 -8.03
N THR A 4 -17.57 -7.96 -9.00
CA THR A 4 -17.19 -8.05 -10.40
C THR A 4 -16.18 -6.97 -10.77
N GLU A 5 -15.49 -7.12 -11.89
CA GLU A 5 -14.55 -6.10 -12.39
C GLU A 5 -15.23 -4.73 -12.57
N ARG A 6 -16.50 -4.71 -12.98
CA ARG A 6 -17.28 -3.47 -13.16
C ARG A 6 -17.54 -2.71 -11.85
N GLN A 7 -17.35 -3.37 -10.72
CA GLN A 7 -17.54 -2.80 -9.38
C GLN A 7 -16.21 -2.42 -8.72
N MET A 8 -15.11 -2.50 -9.47
CA MET A 8 -13.82 -2.02 -9.01
C MET A 8 -13.86 -0.50 -8.82
N PRO A 9 -13.30 0.02 -7.72
CA PRO A 9 -13.20 1.46 -7.53
C PRO A 9 -12.23 2.07 -8.53
N THR A 10 -12.57 3.25 -9.03
CA THR A 10 -11.72 4.07 -9.91
C THR A 10 -11.03 5.21 -9.15
N GLN A 11 -11.30 5.33 -7.85
CA GLN A 11 -10.76 6.36 -6.98
C GLN A 11 -10.33 5.74 -5.65
N TRP A 12 -9.27 6.28 -5.07
CA TRP A 12 -8.92 6.05 -3.68
C TRP A 12 -9.71 7.00 -2.79
N TYR A 13 -10.17 6.50 -1.67
CA TYR A 13 -10.78 7.30 -0.62
C TYR A 13 -9.73 7.75 0.38
N ASN A 14 -9.58 9.06 0.51
CA ASN A 14 -8.70 9.68 1.49
C ASN A 14 -9.47 9.97 2.78
N ILE A 15 -9.27 9.12 3.77
CA ILE A 15 -9.93 9.23 5.07
C ILE A 15 -9.62 10.56 5.80
N VAL A 16 -8.46 11.18 5.51
CA VAL A 16 -8.03 12.44 6.13
C VAL A 16 -9.06 13.55 5.88
N ALA A 17 -9.75 13.53 4.72
CA ALA A 17 -10.80 14.48 4.41
C ALA A 17 -11.94 14.49 5.44
N ASP A 18 -12.26 13.32 6.01
CA ASP A 18 -13.40 13.11 6.93
C ASP A 18 -12.99 12.92 8.39
N MET A 19 -11.69 12.93 8.69
CA MET A 19 -11.23 12.83 10.09
C MET A 19 -11.55 14.10 10.88
N PRO A 20 -12.21 13.98 12.05
CA PRO A 20 -12.47 15.13 12.92
C PRO A 20 -11.18 15.76 13.45
N ASN A 21 -10.17 14.93 13.72
CA ASN A 21 -8.83 15.36 14.11
C ASN A 21 -7.86 14.97 13.01
N LYS A 22 -7.29 15.95 12.33
CA LYS A 22 -6.29 15.70 11.29
C LYS A 22 -5.02 15.10 11.90
N PRO A 23 -4.33 14.17 11.18
CA PRO A 23 -3.04 13.67 11.63
C PRO A 23 -2.02 14.79 11.75
N LEU A 24 -1.11 14.66 12.71
CA LEU A 24 0.03 15.56 12.82
C LEU A 24 1.00 15.35 11.66
N PRO A 25 1.66 16.39 11.17
CA PRO A 25 2.66 16.25 10.12
C PRO A 25 3.85 15.43 10.63
N PRO A 26 4.55 14.68 9.76
CA PRO A 26 5.78 14.01 10.13
C PRO A 26 6.84 15.02 10.58
N LEU A 27 7.61 14.64 11.59
CA LEU A 27 8.63 15.51 12.17
C LEU A 27 10.03 15.08 11.72
N HIS A 28 10.86 16.06 11.38
CA HIS A 28 12.27 15.83 11.10
C HIS A 28 12.99 15.29 12.35
N PRO A 29 13.73 14.17 12.27
CA PRO A 29 14.25 13.48 13.46
C PRO A 29 15.20 14.34 14.30
N ALA A 30 16.00 15.19 13.67
CA ALA A 30 16.95 16.06 14.37
C ALA A 30 16.34 17.36 14.89
N THR A 31 15.55 18.06 14.05
CA THR A 31 15.03 19.40 14.39
C THR A 31 13.69 19.36 15.13
N LYS A 32 12.96 18.23 15.06
CA LYS A 32 11.60 18.05 15.59
C LYS A 32 10.58 19.04 14.99
N GLN A 33 10.91 19.68 13.90
CA GLN A 33 10.01 20.54 13.13
C GLN A 33 9.28 19.71 12.05
N PRO A 34 8.11 20.12 11.58
CA PRO A 34 7.44 19.48 10.45
C PRO A 34 8.37 19.37 9.25
N VAL A 35 8.38 18.18 8.63
CA VAL A 35 9.17 17.94 7.41
C VAL A 35 8.57 18.71 6.25
N THR A 36 9.40 19.36 5.45
CA THR A 36 8.95 20.09 4.25
C THR A 36 8.86 19.18 3.04
N LYS A 37 8.09 19.60 2.01
CA LYS A 37 8.00 18.86 0.74
C LYS A 37 9.37 18.64 0.10
N GLU A 38 10.24 19.65 0.12
CA GLU A 38 11.61 19.58 -0.44
C GLU A 38 12.47 18.54 0.28
N GLN A 39 12.31 18.39 1.58
CA GLN A 39 13.02 17.35 2.35
C GLN A 39 12.51 15.95 2.01
N MET A 40 11.21 15.80 1.76
CA MET A 40 10.60 14.53 1.38
C MET A 40 10.92 14.16 -0.08
N SER A 41 11.01 15.11 -1.00
CA SER A 41 11.28 14.88 -2.42
C SER A 41 12.69 14.31 -2.70
N ALA A 42 13.59 14.37 -1.73
CA ALA A 42 14.88 13.68 -1.80
C ALA A 42 14.75 12.14 -1.79
N ILE A 43 13.61 11.61 -1.31
CA ILE A 43 13.41 10.16 -1.08
C ILE A 43 12.19 9.66 -1.85
N PHE A 44 11.12 10.46 -1.96
CA PHE A 44 9.84 10.07 -2.54
C PHE A 44 9.53 10.85 -3.81
N ALA A 45 8.80 10.23 -4.72
CA ALA A 45 8.26 10.91 -5.89
C ALA A 45 7.30 12.04 -5.46
N GLU A 46 7.34 13.17 -6.17
CA GLU A 46 6.57 14.38 -5.79
C GLU A 46 5.07 14.13 -5.70
N GLU A 47 4.51 13.38 -6.65
CA GLU A 47 3.08 13.05 -6.65
C GLU A 47 2.67 12.23 -5.40
N LEU A 48 3.54 11.35 -4.90
CA LEU A 48 3.28 10.60 -3.67
C LEU A 48 3.23 11.52 -2.45
N ILE A 49 4.10 12.55 -2.43
CA ILE A 49 4.10 13.56 -1.36
C ILE A 49 2.83 14.41 -1.44
N ASP A 50 2.43 14.83 -2.64
CA ASP A 50 1.23 15.61 -2.86
C ASP A 50 -0.03 14.85 -2.43
N GLN A 51 -0.10 13.54 -2.70
CA GLN A 51 -1.19 12.70 -2.23
C GLN A 51 -1.18 12.52 -0.71
N GLU A 52 -0.01 12.32 -0.09
CA GLU A 52 0.13 12.22 1.37
C GLU A 52 -0.34 13.49 2.08
N MET A 53 -0.09 14.65 1.48
CA MET A 53 -0.47 15.96 2.02
C MET A 53 -1.87 16.42 1.59
N SER A 54 -2.54 15.68 0.72
CA SER A 54 -3.84 16.06 0.17
C SER A 54 -4.94 16.01 1.22
N ALA A 55 -5.85 16.99 1.15
CA ALA A 55 -7.11 16.98 1.87
C ALA A 55 -8.32 16.60 0.99
N GLU A 56 -8.08 16.27 -0.27
CA GLU A 56 -9.13 15.84 -1.18
C GLU A 56 -9.68 14.47 -0.79
N ARG A 57 -11.02 14.33 -0.80
CA ARG A 57 -11.69 13.11 -0.35
C ARG A 57 -11.46 11.92 -1.28
N PHE A 58 -11.43 12.16 -2.57
CA PHE A 58 -11.24 11.14 -3.60
C PHE A 58 -10.10 11.52 -4.52
N ILE A 59 -9.23 10.57 -4.78
CA ILE A 59 -8.07 10.72 -5.67
C ILE A 59 -8.22 9.67 -6.78
N ASP A 60 -8.19 10.09 -8.03
CA ASP A 60 -8.36 9.19 -9.16
C ASP A 60 -7.23 8.17 -9.24
N ILE A 61 -7.59 6.91 -9.48
CA ILE A 61 -6.62 5.83 -9.72
C ILE A 61 -6.22 5.90 -11.20
N PRO A 62 -4.94 6.08 -11.54
CA PRO A 62 -4.48 6.07 -12.92
C PRO A 62 -4.89 4.79 -13.65
N GLU A 63 -5.22 4.91 -14.94
CA GLU A 63 -5.70 3.77 -15.74
C GLU A 63 -4.69 2.63 -15.75
N GLU A 64 -3.40 2.93 -15.89
CA GLU A 64 -2.32 1.95 -15.89
C GLU A 64 -2.24 1.16 -14.56
N VAL A 65 -2.52 1.83 -13.45
CA VAL A 65 -2.62 1.19 -12.13
C VAL A 65 -3.86 0.30 -12.03
N GLN A 66 -5.01 0.78 -12.54
CA GLN A 66 -6.24 0.00 -12.58
C GLN A 66 -6.08 -1.28 -13.40
N GLU A 67 -5.39 -1.23 -14.55
CA GLU A 67 -5.13 -2.41 -15.39
C GLU A 67 -4.30 -3.47 -14.63
N ILE A 68 -3.26 -3.04 -13.91
CA ILE A 68 -2.47 -3.96 -13.10
C ILE A 68 -3.30 -4.55 -11.94
N TYR A 69 -4.17 -3.74 -11.32
CA TYR A 69 -5.05 -4.23 -10.26
C TYR A 69 -5.98 -5.36 -10.71
N LYS A 70 -6.41 -5.39 -11.95
CA LYS A 70 -7.27 -6.45 -12.51
C LYS A 70 -6.64 -7.84 -12.45
N ILE A 71 -5.32 -7.95 -12.30
CA ILE A 71 -4.61 -9.23 -12.18
C ILE A 71 -5.09 -10.04 -10.97
N TRP A 72 -5.45 -9.37 -9.85
CA TRP A 72 -5.89 -10.07 -8.62
C TRP A 72 -7.12 -9.49 -7.96
N ARG A 73 -7.54 -8.29 -8.35
CA ARG A 73 -8.73 -7.63 -7.78
C ARG A 73 -9.95 -7.84 -8.67
N PRO A 74 -11.15 -7.87 -8.09
CA PRO A 74 -11.46 -7.68 -6.67
C PRO A 74 -11.14 -8.92 -5.83
N THR A 75 -10.51 -8.72 -4.66
CA THR A 75 -10.23 -9.81 -3.73
C THR A 75 -11.48 -10.22 -2.96
N PRO A 76 -11.63 -11.51 -2.54
CA PRO A 76 -12.82 -11.99 -1.89
C PRO A 76 -13.03 -11.39 -0.48
N LEU A 77 -14.29 -11.10 -0.14
CA LEU A 77 -14.72 -10.87 1.24
C LEU A 77 -15.31 -12.18 1.79
N VAL A 78 -14.66 -12.75 2.79
CA VAL A 78 -14.97 -14.07 3.35
C VAL A 78 -15.52 -13.92 4.77
N ARG A 79 -16.60 -14.63 5.08
CA ARG A 79 -17.16 -14.67 6.43
C ARG A 79 -16.43 -15.71 7.27
N ALA A 80 -15.97 -15.31 8.44
CA ALA A 80 -15.22 -16.15 9.38
C ALA A 80 -16.16 -16.90 10.34
N THR A 81 -17.03 -17.74 9.81
CA THR A 81 -18.07 -18.44 10.61
C THR A 81 -17.49 -19.33 11.71
N GLY A 82 -16.32 -19.93 11.47
CA GLY A 82 -15.59 -20.71 12.47
C GLY A 82 -15.16 -19.85 13.68
N LEU A 83 -14.66 -18.64 13.41
CA LEU A 83 -14.25 -17.69 14.43
C LEU A 83 -15.47 -17.18 15.22
N GLU A 84 -16.57 -16.83 14.53
CA GLU A 84 -17.81 -16.43 15.18
C GLU A 84 -18.30 -17.49 16.18
N LYS A 85 -18.26 -18.76 15.75
CA LYS A 85 -18.67 -19.90 16.60
C LYS A 85 -17.71 -20.08 17.79
N ALA A 86 -16.42 -20.00 17.57
CA ALA A 86 -15.41 -20.15 18.63
C ALA A 86 -15.52 -19.05 19.69
N LEU A 87 -15.86 -17.82 19.28
CA LEU A 87 -16.04 -16.68 20.18
C LEU A 87 -17.44 -16.64 20.84
N GLY A 88 -18.39 -17.47 20.40
CA GLY A 88 -19.78 -17.42 20.88
C GLY A 88 -20.45 -16.06 20.65
N THR A 89 -20.06 -15.31 19.65
CA THR A 89 -20.51 -13.94 19.41
C THR A 89 -21.68 -13.89 18.41
N PRO A 90 -22.69 -13.00 18.61
CA PRO A 90 -23.71 -12.73 17.60
C PRO A 90 -23.19 -11.88 16.42
N ALA A 91 -22.00 -11.29 16.55
CA ALA A 91 -21.39 -10.45 15.51
C ALA A 91 -21.06 -11.28 14.27
N LYS A 92 -21.27 -10.70 13.09
CA LYS A 92 -20.85 -11.28 11.82
C LYS A 92 -19.45 -10.77 11.49
N ILE A 93 -18.46 -11.65 11.52
CA ILE A 93 -17.05 -11.34 11.33
C ILE A 93 -16.66 -11.66 9.88
N TYR A 94 -16.07 -10.70 9.20
CA TYR A 94 -15.57 -10.86 7.82
C TYR A 94 -14.11 -10.45 7.73
N PHE A 95 -13.40 -11.08 6.83
CA PHE A 95 -12.05 -10.67 6.45
C PHE A 95 -11.92 -10.52 4.93
N LYS A 96 -11.13 -9.53 4.52
CA LYS A 96 -10.75 -9.33 3.12
C LYS A 96 -9.58 -10.24 2.81
N ASN A 97 -9.78 -11.21 1.92
CA ASN A 97 -8.73 -12.18 1.61
C ASN A 97 -7.75 -11.62 0.58
N GLU A 98 -6.65 -11.06 1.04
CA GLU A 98 -5.58 -10.50 0.21
C GLU A 98 -4.49 -11.55 -0.14
N SER A 99 -4.61 -12.81 0.31
CA SER A 99 -3.66 -13.86 -0.02
C SER A 99 -3.66 -14.25 -1.49
N VAL A 100 -4.69 -13.85 -2.24
CA VAL A 100 -4.82 -14.10 -3.68
C VAL A 100 -4.00 -13.11 -4.54
N SER A 101 -3.36 -12.12 -3.93
CA SER A 101 -2.51 -11.16 -4.63
C SER A 101 -1.18 -11.80 -5.08
N PRO A 102 -0.46 -11.17 -6.03
CA PRO A 102 0.83 -11.69 -6.51
C PRO A 102 1.91 -11.90 -5.44
N ALA A 103 1.81 -11.18 -4.31
CA ALA A 103 2.74 -11.32 -3.18
C ALA A 103 2.09 -11.98 -1.95
N GLY A 104 0.90 -12.57 -2.08
CA GLY A 104 0.19 -13.21 -0.98
C GLY A 104 -0.23 -12.27 0.16
N SER A 105 -0.30 -10.97 -0.08
CA SER A 105 -0.64 -9.94 0.92
C SER A 105 -1.31 -8.72 0.31
N HIS A 106 -1.72 -7.75 1.15
CA HIS A 106 -2.29 -6.48 0.71
C HIS A 106 -1.27 -5.50 0.09
N LYS A 107 0.01 -5.73 0.28
CA LYS A 107 1.09 -4.79 -0.09
C LYS A 107 1.17 -4.43 -1.57
N PRO A 108 0.83 -5.32 -2.54
CA PRO A 108 0.75 -4.91 -3.95
C PRO A 108 -0.20 -3.76 -4.23
N ASN A 109 -1.25 -3.58 -3.41
CA ASN A 109 -2.19 -2.47 -3.57
C ASN A 109 -1.54 -1.08 -3.42
N THR A 110 -0.50 -0.97 -2.62
CA THR A 110 0.28 0.27 -2.47
C THR A 110 1.58 0.26 -3.29
N ALA A 111 2.19 -0.90 -3.50
CA ALA A 111 3.43 -1.00 -4.27
C ALA A 111 3.26 -0.58 -5.74
N VAL A 112 2.12 -0.96 -6.36
CA VAL A 112 1.84 -0.63 -7.76
C VAL A 112 1.76 0.88 -7.99
N PRO A 113 0.95 1.67 -7.27
CA PRO A 113 0.94 3.12 -7.47
C PRO A 113 2.28 3.78 -7.10
N GLN A 114 3.00 3.31 -6.08
CA GLN A 114 4.32 3.85 -5.77
C GLN A 114 5.30 3.65 -6.94
N ALA A 115 5.36 2.46 -7.51
CA ALA A 115 6.19 2.22 -8.70
C ALA A 115 5.73 3.07 -9.89
N TYR A 116 4.42 3.19 -10.12
CA TYR A 116 3.84 3.99 -11.18
C TYR A 116 4.29 5.47 -11.11
N TYR A 117 4.15 6.11 -9.96
CA TYR A 117 4.49 7.53 -9.84
C TYR A 117 6.00 7.78 -9.93
N ASN A 118 6.82 6.86 -9.43
CA ASN A 118 8.27 6.91 -9.67
C ASN A 118 8.59 6.79 -11.16
N TYR A 119 7.94 5.85 -11.87
CA TYR A 119 8.08 5.71 -13.32
C TYR A 119 7.67 6.99 -14.07
N LYS A 120 6.53 7.59 -13.71
CA LYS A 120 6.04 8.84 -14.33
C LYS A 120 7.00 10.01 -14.10
N GLN A 121 7.70 10.04 -12.98
CA GLN A 121 8.74 11.03 -12.69
C GLN A 121 10.08 10.73 -13.41
N GLY A 122 10.16 9.62 -14.13
CA GLY A 122 11.35 9.24 -14.90
C GLY A 122 12.40 8.49 -14.11
N ILE A 123 12.08 8.05 -12.89
CA ILE A 123 12.98 7.24 -12.05
C ILE A 123 13.16 5.86 -12.68
N LYS A 124 14.41 5.43 -12.84
CA LYS A 124 14.79 4.16 -13.46
C LYS A 124 15.31 3.14 -12.47
N HIS A 125 15.71 3.57 -11.29
CA HIS A 125 16.27 2.72 -10.25
C HIS A 125 15.59 3.04 -8.93
N LEU A 126 15.09 2.01 -8.25
CA LEU A 126 14.55 2.12 -6.91
C LEU A 126 15.36 1.26 -5.95
N THR A 127 15.47 1.73 -4.73
CA THR A 127 15.99 0.96 -3.62
C THR A 127 14.96 0.89 -2.52
N THR A 128 14.85 -0.25 -1.87
CA THR A 128 13.98 -0.42 -0.71
C THR A 128 14.57 -1.44 0.25
N GLU A 129 14.06 -1.44 1.47
CA GLU A 129 14.33 -2.49 2.44
C GLU A 129 13.09 -3.37 2.63
N THR A 130 13.30 -4.57 3.14
CA THR A 130 12.22 -5.47 3.55
C THR A 130 12.69 -6.34 4.70
N GLY A 131 11.86 -6.54 5.71
CA GLY A 131 12.11 -7.48 6.80
C GLY A 131 11.89 -8.93 6.34
N ALA A 132 10.65 -9.41 6.39
CA ALA A 132 10.28 -10.78 6.04
C ALA A 132 10.13 -11.06 4.52
N GLY A 133 10.36 -10.08 3.66
CA GLY A 133 10.36 -10.25 2.19
C GLY A 133 9.06 -9.86 1.47
N GLN A 134 7.93 -9.76 2.15
CA GLN A 134 6.64 -9.46 1.50
C GLN A 134 6.60 -8.10 0.80
N TRP A 135 7.19 -7.08 1.39
CA TRP A 135 7.29 -5.77 0.74
C TRP A 135 8.21 -5.83 -0.47
N GLY A 136 9.39 -6.45 -0.32
CA GLY A 136 10.32 -6.65 -1.44
C GLY A 136 9.68 -7.37 -2.63
N ALA A 137 8.92 -8.45 -2.38
CA ALA A 137 8.18 -9.17 -3.41
C ALA A 137 7.11 -8.28 -4.07
N SER A 138 6.39 -7.47 -3.29
CA SER A 138 5.33 -6.59 -3.79
C SER A 138 5.88 -5.48 -4.69
N ILE A 139 6.95 -4.81 -4.26
CA ILE A 139 7.54 -3.74 -5.07
C ILE A 139 8.31 -4.30 -6.28
N ALA A 140 8.88 -5.51 -6.19
CA ALA A 140 9.49 -6.18 -7.33
C ALA A 140 8.47 -6.51 -8.41
N PHE A 141 7.30 -7.03 -8.03
CA PHE A 141 6.17 -7.22 -8.94
C PHE A 141 5.78 -5.91 -9.62
N ALA A 142 5.61 -4.83 -8.86
CA ALA A 142 5.22 -3.52 -9.39
C ALA A 142 6.30 -2.92 -10.30
N ALA A 143 7.57 -2.91 -9.89
CA ALA A 143 8.69 -2.38 -10.63
C ALA A 143 8.87 -3.06 -12.00
N LYS A 144 8.61 -4.38 -12.07
CA LYS A 144 8.65 -5.15 -13.31
C LYS A 144 7.66 -4.64 -14.36
N HIS A 145 6.45 -4.24 -13.95
CA HIS A 145 5.44 -3.71 -14.87
C HIS A 145 5.86 -2.38 -15.51
N PHE A 146 6.64 -1.57 -14.80
CA PHE A 146 7.09 -0.25 -15.26
C PHE A 146 8.53 -0.21 -15.76
N GLY A 147 9.22 -1.36 -15.85
CA GLY A 147 10.60 -1.42 -16.33
C GLY A 147 11.58 -0.67 -15.44
N ILE A 148 11.35 -0.66 -14.13
CA ILE A 148 12.21 -0.04 -13.13
C ILE A 148 13.17 -1.11 -12.57
N ASP A 149 14.47 -0.81 -12.55
CA ASP A 149 15.44 -1.61 -11.84
C ASP A 149 15.25 -1.47 -10.34
N LEU A 150 15.22 -2.58 -9.62
CA LEU A 150 14.97 -2.59 -8.19
C LEU A 150 16.10 -3.29 -7.43
N GLN A 151 16.60 -2.62 -6.41
CA GLN A 151 17.48 -3.21 -5.42
C GLN A 151 16.77 -3.34 -4.07
N VAL A 152 16.64 -4.57 -3.57
CA VAL A 152 15.98 -4.86 -2.28
C VAL A 152 17.05 -5.24 -1.26
N PHE A 153 17.08 -4.52 -0.15
CA PHE A 153 17.92 -4.83 1.00
C PHE A 153 17.09 -5.63 2.02
N ILE A 154 17.56 -6.83 2.36
CA ILE A 154 16.91 -7.68 3.35
C ILE A 154 17.73 -7.57 4.63
N CYS A 155 17.09 -7.15 5.72
CA CYS A 155 17.76 -7.06 7.00
C CYS A 155 17.83 -8.44 7.65
N LEU A 156 19.02 -9.03 7.71
CA LEU A 156 19.25 -10.34 8.32
C LEU A 156 19.04 -10.35 9.84
N LEU A 157 19.04 -9.18 10.49
CA LEU A 157 18.78 -9.04 11.93
C LEU A 157 17.26 -9.05 12.24
N TYR A 158 16.42 -8.75 11.25
CA TYR A 158 14.96 -8.81 11.35
C TYR A 158 14.46 -9.97 10.48
N THR A 159 14.86 -11.18 10.84
CA THR A 159 14.33 -12.39 10.19
C THR A 159 12.90 -12.70 10.64
N SER A 160 12.40 -12.01 11.66
CA SER A 160 11.01 -12.05 12.10
C SER A 160 10.28 -10.75 11.69
N ASP A 161 9.13 -10.86 11.07
CA ASP A 161 8.12 -9.81 11.07
C ASP A 161 7.71 -9.58 12.54
N ALA A 162 7.37 -8.36 12.93
CA ALA A 162 6.89 -8.06 14.28
C ALA A 162 5.70 -8.95 14.72
N ALA A 163 5.05 -9.63 13.79
CA ALA A 163 4.03 -10.64 14.04
C ALA A 163 4.58 -11.98 14.57
N ASP A 164 5.89 -12.23 14.42
CA ASP A 164 6.51 -13.48 14.86
C ASP A 164 7.06 -13.39 16.31
N GLU A 165 6.95 -12.22 16.94
CA GLU A 165 7.42 -11.96 18.31
C GLU A 165 6.31 -12.02 19.38
N LEU A 166 5.11 -12.53 19.02
CA LEU A 166 3.98 -12.67 19.94
C LEU A 166 3.78 -14.11 20.40
#